data_3a536dffa64ad77a87a799c103d97df3
#
_entry.id   3a536dffa64ad77a87a799c103d97df3
#
_cell.length_a   1.000
_cell.length_b   1.000
_cell.length_c   1.000
_cell.angle_alpha   90.00
_cell.angle_beta   90.00
_cell.angle_gamma   90.00
#
_symmetry.space_group_name_H-M   'P 1'
#
loop_
_entity.id
_entity.type
_entity.pdbx_description
1 polymer ?
#
loop_
_entity_poly.entity_id
_entity_poly.type
_entity_poly.pdbx_seq_one_letter_code
_entity_poly.pdbx_strand_id
1 'polypeptide(L)'
;KSDFEYRKGPIFSNIILIDEINRAPAKTQAALFEVMEERQITIDGDTHAMSLPFLVLATQNPIEQEGTYRLPEAQLDRFLMKIEIDYPELDDEIEIISREHHMLTGNKLSDIHPLVTKEEIFAFQALVRQVRVEPQIISYIAKVVVNTRQNPLLYLGASPRASIALLNASKALAALKGRDFV
;
A
#
# COMPACT_ATOMS: atom_id res chain seq x y z
N LYS A 1 39.41 14.15 -10.47
CA LYS A 1 38.49 13.57 -9.44
C LYS A 1 37.14 13.47 -10.10
N SER A 2 36.61 12.24 -10.24
CA SER A 2 35.22 12.07 -10.67
C SER A 2 34.36 12.40 -9.47
N ASP A 3 33.67 13.54 -9.50
CA ASP A 3 32.66 13.86 -8.49
C ASP A 3 31.42 13.03 -8.81
N PHE A 4 30.99 12.20 -7.86
CA PHE A 4 29.74 11.47 -7.97
C PHE A 4 28.60 12.46 -7.72
N GLU A 5 27.69 12.60 -8.71
CA GLU A 5 26.49 13.40 -8.59
C GLU A 5 25.32 12.49 -8.19
N TYR A 6 24.66 12.78 -7.07
CA TYR A 6 23.46 12.08 -6.67
C TYR A 6 22.26 12.51 -7.53
N ARG A 7 21.58 11.56 -8.18
CA ARG A 7 20.34 11.79 -8.91
C ARG A 7 19.18 11.06 -8.25
N LYS A 8 18.12 11.80 -7.95
CA LYS A 8 16.89 11.24 -7.38
C LYS A 8 16.29 10.21 -8.33
N GLY A 9 16.14 8.97 -7.86
CA GLY A 9 15.50 7.89 -8.60
C GLY A 9 13.97 7.90 -8.45
N PRO A 10 13.25 6.94 -9.06
CA PRO A 10 11.78 6.85 -9.06
C PRO A 10 11.16 6.77 -7.66
N ILE A 11 11.92 6.35 -6.66
CA ILE A 11 11.46 6.24 -5.26
C ILE A 11 11.01 7.60 -4.68
N PHE A 12 11.45 8.72 -5.25
CA PHE A 12 11.06 10.07 -4.82
C PHE A 12 9.71 10.56 -5.38
N SER A 13 8.90 9.65 -5.87
CA SER A 13 7.52 9.93 -6.33
C SER A 13 6.53 9.86 -5.17
N ASN A 14 5.34 10.46 -5.36
CA ASN A 14 4.26 10.42 -4.37
C ASN A 14 3.54 9.06 -4.35
N ILE A 15 3.39 8.42 -5.50
CA ILE A 15 2.79 7.10 -5.66
C ILE A 15 3.82 6.22 -6.35
N ILE A 16 4.12 5.09 -5.75
CA ILE A 16 5.15 4.15 -6.22
C ILE A 16 4.53 2.78 -6.37
N LEU A 17 4.71 2.18 -7.54
CA LEU A 17 4.43 0.78 -7.77
C LEU A 17 5.75 0.02 -7.80
N ILE A 18 5.89 -0.93 -6.89
CA ILE A 18 7.03 -1.85 -6.82
C ILE A 18 6.56 -3.19 -7.34
N ASP A 19 6.89 -3.47 -8.58
CA ASP A 19 6.51 -4.74 -9.19
C ASP A 19 7.43 -5.86 -8.72
N GLU A 20 6.84 -7.00 -8.36
CA GLU A 20 7.55 -8.22 -7.92
C GLU A 20 8.59 -7.96 -6.80
N ILE A 21 8.16 -7.28 -5.73
CA ILE A 21 9.04 -6.92 -4.58
C ILE A 21 9.79 -8.14 -4.01
N ASN A 22 9.22 -9.33 -4.13
CA ASN A 22 9.82 -10.57 -3.69
C ASN A 22 11.00 -11.05 -4.57
N ARG A 23 11.24 -10.44 -5.72
CA ARG A 23 12.45 -10.66 -6.54
C ARG A 23 13.61 -9.75 -6.16
N ALA A 24 13.35 -8.68 -5.43
CA ALA A 24 14.40 -7.79 -4.97
C ALA A 24 15.29 -8.47 -3.93
N PRO A 25 16.64 -8.30 -3.99
CA PRO A 25 17.53 -8.81 -2.94
C PRO A 25 17.17 -8.26 -1.55
N ALA A 26 17.46 -9.02 -0.50
CA ALA A 26 17.11 -8.67 0.88
C ALA A 26 17.58 -7.26 1.30
N LYS A 27 18.75 -6.81 0.82
CA LYS A 27 19.27 -5.46 1.09
C LYS A 27 18.38 -4.38 0.45
N THR A 28 17.91 -4.60 -0.76
CA THR A 28 16.99 -3.69 -1.47
C THR A 28 15.64 -3.67 -0.78
N GLN A 29 15.10 -4.84 -0.41
CA GLN A 29 13.86 -4.93 0.35
C GLN A 29 13.97 -4.14 1.67
N ALA A 30 15.05 -4.29 2.44
CA ALA A 30 15.26 -3.57 3.69
C ALA A 30 15.25 -2.05 3.48
N ALA A 31 15.91 -1.54 2.45
CA ALA A 31 15.92 -0.11 2.10
C ALA A 31 14.51 0.39 1.71
N LEU A 32 13.76 -0.40 0.93
CA LEU A 32 12.38 -0.06 0.55
C LEU A 32 11.46 0.00 1.79
N PHE A 33 11.61 -0.93 2.74
CA PHE A 33 10.83 -0.92 3.98
C PHE A 33 11.19 0.23 4.91
N GLU A 34 12.46 0.66 4.93
CA GLU A 34 12.88 1.88 5.63
C GLU A 34 12.14 3.09 5.05
N VAL A 35 12.13 3.26 3.74
CA VAL A 35 11.43 4.35 3.06
C VAL A 35 9.93 4.34 3.35
N MET A 36 9.30 3.15 3.37
CA MET A 36 7.87 3.01 3.66
C MET A 36 7.51 3.43 5.09
N GLU A 37 8.38 3.12 6.06
CA GLU A 37 8.12 3.39 7.47
C GLU A 37 8.54 4.80 7.87
N GLU A 38 9.77 5.17 7.55
CA GLU A 38 10.38 6.45 7.96
C GLU A 38 10.06 7.61 7.01
N ARG A 39 9.56 7.29 5.79
CA ARG A 39 9.31 8.27 4.72
C ARG A 39 10.54 9.12 4.40
N GLN A 40 11.69 8.50 4.48
CA GLN A 40 12.99 9.07 4.16
C GLN A 40 13.93 7.98 3.68
N ILE A 41 15.01 8.37 3.03
CA ILE A 41 16.10 7.47 2.64
C ILE A 41 17.43 8.13 2.99
N THR A 42 18.36 7.35 3.54
CA THR A 42 19.71 7.82 3.86
C THR A 42 20.70 7.27 2.82
N ILE A 43 21.38 8.17 2.14
CA ILE A 43 22.36 7.85 1.09
C ILE A 43 23.66 8.57 1.43
N ASP A 44 24.74 7.84 1.59
CA ASP A 44 26.10 8.35 1.91
C ASP A 44 26.13 9.31 3.12
N GLY A 45 25.24 9.11 4.10
CA GLY A 45 25.13 9.91 5.31
C GLY A 45 24.12 11.07 5.23
N ASP A 46 23.63 11.38 4.03
CA ASP A 46 22.60 12.42 3.84
C ASP A 46 21.19 11.81 3.85
N THR A 47 20.30 12.40 4.64
CA THR A 47 18.90 11.96 4.76
C THR A 47 18.00 12.80 3.87
N HIS A 48 17.27 12.13 2.99
CA HIS A 48 16.33 12.72 2.05
C HIS A 48 14.90 12.33 2.42
N ALA A 49 14.07 13.30 2.80
CA ALA A 49 12.65 13.07 3.09
C ALA A 49 11.82 12.86 1.82
N MET A 50 10.80 12.00 1.90
CA MET A 50 9.82 11.78 0.83
C MET A 50 8.75 12.87 0.82
N SER A 51 8.32 13.26 -0.37
CA SER A 51 7.21 14.19 -0.55
C SER A 51 5.88 13.53 -0.18
N LEU A 52 5.05 14.21 0.61
CA LEU A 52 3.69 13.76 0.92
C LEU A 52 2.68 14.30 -0.12
N PRO A 53 1.55 13.59 -0.37
CA PRO A 53 1.23 12.26 0.14
C PRO A 53 2.17 11.20 -0.42
N PHE A 54 2.42 10.13 0.33
CA PHE A 54 3.32 9.04 -0.06
C PHE A 54 2.59 7.72 0.06
N LEU A 55 2.46 7.00 -1.05
CA LEU A 55 1.79 5.70 -1.14
C LEU A 55 2.67 4.71 -1.89
N VAL A 56 2.84 3.54 -1.32
CA VAL A 56 3.54 2.43 -1.96
C VAL A 56 2.55 1.29 -2.22
N LEU A 57 2.50 0.86 -3.46
CA LEU A 57 1.85 -0.35 -3.92
C LEU A 57 2.95 -1.35 -4.28
N ALA A 58 2.84 -2.57 -3.81
CA ALA A 58 3.80 -3.62 -4.17
C ALA A 58 3.05 -4.86 -4.64
N THR A 59 3.56 -5.50 -5.71
CA THR A 59 3.04 -6.77 -6.17
C THR A 59 3.94 -7.91 -5.75
N GLN A 60 3.37 -9.08 -5.60
CA GLN A 60 4.06 -10.35 -5.42
C GLN A 60 3.46 -11.38 -6.38
N ASN A 61 4.31 -12.12 -7.05
CA ASN A 61 3.87 -13.30 -7.79
C ASN A 61 4.05 -14.53 -6.88
N PRO A 62 2.96 -15.17 -6.41
CA PRO A 62 3.05 -16.31 -5.49
C PRO A 62 3.47 -17.61 -6.19
N ILE A 63 3.36 -17.69 -7.52
CA ILE A 63 3.54 -18.94 -8.27
C ILE A 63 5.03 -19.24 -8.55
N GLU A 64 5.85 -18.20 -8.64
CA GLU A 64 7.27 -18.37 -8.93
C GLU A 64 8.06 -18.67 -7.66
N GLN A 65 8.66 -19.86 -7.60
CA GLN A 65 9.51 -20.30 -6.48
C GLN A 65 11.02 -20.06 -6.72
N GLU A 66 11.46 -20.01 -7.97
CA GLU A 66 12.87 -19.80 -8.30
C GLU A 66 13.20 -18.30 -8.38
N GLY A 67 14.30 -17.91 -7.73
CA GLY A 67 14.79 -16.51 -7.75
C GLY A 67 13.97 -15.52 -6.92
N THR A 68 13.07 -15.99 -6.05
CA THR A 68 12.28 -15.15 -5.17
C THR A 68 12.76 -15.22 -3.73
N TYR A 69 12.75 -14.07 -3.06
CA TYR A 69 13.02 -13.93 -1.63
C TYR A 69 11.69 -13.69 -0.91
N ARG A 70 11.17 -14.72 -0.24
CA ARG A 70 9.92 -14.58 0.50
C ARG A 70 10.04 -13.44 1.51
N LEU A 71 9.06 -12.52 1.50
CA LEU A 71 9.00 -11.46 2.50
C LEU A 71 8.71 -12.06 3.88
N PRO A 72 9.54 -11.77 4.89
CA PRO A 72 9.22 -12.14 6.28
C PRO A 72 7.89 -11.53 6.72
N GLU A 73 7.16 -12.23 7.59
CA GLU A 73 5.88 -11.78 8.13
C GLU A 73 5.98 -10.38 8.79
N ALA A 74 7.09 -10.09 9.46
CA ALA A 74 7.35 -8.77 10.06
C ALA A 74 7.45 -7.63 9.03
N GLN A 75 7.76 -7.96 7.77
CA GLN A 75 7.80 -6.99 6.67
C GLN A 75 6.41 -6.85 6.03
N LEU A 76 5.65 -7.92 5.92
CA LEU A 76 4.26 -7.88 5.45
C LEU A 76 3.38 -7.05 6.38
N ASP A 77 3.61 -7.07 7.68
CA ASP A 77 2.91 -6.28 8.69
C ASP A 77 3.07 -4.74 8.52
N ARG A 78 3.96 -4.28 7.67
CA ARG A 78 4.13 -2.86 7.34
C ARG A 78 3.15 -2.36 6.28
N PHE A 79 2.54 -3.25 5.52
CA PHE A 79 1.50 -2.91 4.56
C PHE A 79 0.16 -2.73 5.28
N LEU A 80 -0.61 -1.73 4.83
CA LEU A 80 -1.95 -1.48 5.36
C LEU A 80 -2.88 -2.67 5.16
N MET A 81 -2.80 -3.29 3.99
CA MET A 81 -3.62 -4.45 3.63
C MET A 81 -2.93 -5.28 2.54
N LYS A 82 -3.26 -6.56 2.49
CA LYS A 82 -2.97 -7.48 1.39
C LYS A 82 -4.23 -7.60 0.54
N ILE A 83 -4.08 -7.42 -0.75
CA ILE A 83 -5.15 -7.63 -1.73
C ILE A 83 -4.80 -8.90 -2.50
N GLU A 84 -5.70 -9.86 -2.49
CA GLU A 84 -5.58 -11.07 -3.33
C GLU A 84 -6.40 -10.83 -4.59
N ILE A 85 -5.76 -11.08 -5.73
CA ILE A 85 -6.38 -10.91 -7.05
C ILE A 85 -6.41 -12.30 -7.67
N ASP A 86 -7.62 -12.82 -7.86
CA ASP A 86 -7.85 -14.07 -8.55
C ASP A 86 -7.91 -13.87 -10.08
N TYR A 87 -7.94 -14.98 -10.80
CA TYR A 87 -8.19 -14.94 -12.24
C TYR A 87 -9.60 -14.40 -12.51
N PRO A 88 -9.80 -13.70 -13.65
CA PRO A 88 -11.12 -13.22 -14.04
C PRO A 88 -12.07 -14.40 -14.32
N GLU A 89 -13.35 -14.17 -14.09
CA GLU A 89 -14.40 -15.10 -14.50
C GLU A 89 -14.55 -15.09 -16.02
N LEU A 90 -15.23 -16.10 -16.58
CA LEU A 90 -15.35 -16.26 -18.04
C LEU A 90 -15.89 -15.01 -18.74
N ASP A 91 -16.88 -14.36 -18.16
CA ASP A 91 -17.50 -13.17 -18.75
C ASP A 91 -16.55 -11.98 -18.75
N ASP A 92 -15.76 -11.79 -17.69
CA ASP A 92 -14.73 -10.78 -17.59
C ASP A 92 -13.58 -11.04 -18.59
N GLU A 93 -13.19 -12.30 -18.76
CA GLU A 93 -12.18 -12.72 -19.75
C GLU A 93 -12.63 -12.40 -21.18
N ILE A 94 -13.91 -12.68 -21.51
CA ILE A 94 -14.50 -12.32 -22.80
C ILE A 94 -14.48 -10.81 -22.99
N GLU A 95 -14.80 -10.05 -21.95
CA GLU A 95 -14.77 -8.57 -22.03
C GLU A 95 -13.35 -8.04 -22.25
N ILE A 96 -12.33 -8.60 -21.56
CA ILE A 96 -10.92 -8.25 -21.75
C ILE A 96 -10.51 -8.46 -23.22
N ILE A 97 -10.81 -9.65 -23.78
CA ILE A 97 -10.48 -9.98 -25.17
C ILE A 97 -11.21 -9.07 -26.13
N SER A 98 -12.49 -8.79 -25.88
CA SER A 98 -13.32 -7.91 -26.72
C SER A 98 -12.80 -6.48 -26.72
N ARG A 99 -12.42 -5.95 -25.57
CA ARG A 99 -11.81 -4.61 -25.44
C ARG A 99 -10.49 -4.53 -26.21
N GLU A 100 -9.64 -5.53 -26.12
CA GLU A 100 -8.37 -5.54 -26.82
C GLU A 100 -8.58 -5.64 -28.35
N HIS A 101 -9.55 -6.44 -28.81
CA HIS A 101 -9.91 -6.56 -30.22
C HIS A 101 -10.44 -5.24 -30.81
N HIS A 102 -11.22 -4.49 -30.05
CA HIS A 102 -11.78 -3.20 -30.48
C HIS A 102 -10.81 -2.02 -30.32
N MET A 103 -9.74 -2.18 -29.56
CA MET A 103 -8.71 -1.16 -29.41
C MET A 103 -7.76 -1.11 -30.61
N LEU A 104 -8.25 -0.54 -31.69
CA LEU A 104 -7.41 -0.11 -32.80
C LEU A 104 -6.57 1.11 -32.35
N THR A 105 -5.28 0.85 -32.03
CA THR A 105 -4.22 1.86 -31.92
C THR A 105 -4.54 3.19 -31.23
N GLY A 106 -4.93 3.14 -29.94
CA GLY A 106 -5.03 4.34 -29.10
C GLY A 106 -3.98 4.35 -27.99
N ASN A 107 -3.33 5.48 -27.77
CA ASN A 107 -2.46 5.66 -26.62
C ASN A 107 -3.34 5.79 -25.37
N LYS A 108 -3.56 4.68 -24.63
CA LYS A 108 -4.41 4.60 -23.43
C LYS A 108 -4.10 5.67 -22.38
N LEU A 109 -2.90 6.26 -22.41
CA LEU A 109 -2.46 7.28 -21.46
C LEU A 109 -2.99 8.69 -21.80
N SER A 110 -3.35 8.96 -23.07
CA SER A 110 -3.90 10.28 -23.46
C SER A 110 -5.28 10.58 -22.87
N ASP A 111 -6.01 9.54 -22.46
CA ASP A 111 -7.38 9.66 -21.94
C ASP A 111 -7.43 9.79 -20.41
N ILE A 112 -6.26 9.73 -19.77
CA ILE A 112 -6.14 9.87 -18.31
C ILE A 112 -6.00 11.35 -17.96
N HIS A 113 -6.97 11.89 -17.24
CA HIS A 113 -6.95 13.25 -16.75
C HIS A 113 -6.84 13.29 -15.23
N PRO A 114 -6.10 14.26 -14.64
CA PRO A 114 -6.06 14.45 -13.19
C PRO A 114 -7.47 14.71 -12.65
N LEU A 115 -7.89 13.94 -11.63
CA LEU A 115 -9.19 14.08 -10.97
C LEU A 115 -9.12 14.87 -9.67
N VAL A 116 -7.98 14.79 -8.98
CA VAL A 116 -7.77 15.42 -7.68
C VAL A 116 -6.38 16.03 -7.60
N THR A 117 -6.26 17.11 -6.87
CA THR A 117 -5.00 17.77 -6.56
C THR A 117 -4.38 17.21 -5.28
N LYS A 118 -3.13 17.50 -5.05
CA LYS A 118 -2.41 17.14 -3.82
C LYS A 118 -3.06 17.79 -2.59
N GLU A 119 -3.48 19.03 -2.71
CA GLU A 119 -4.14 19.82 -1.68
C GLU A 119 -5.49 19.21 -1.29
N GLU A 120 -6.26 18.74 -2.26
CA GLU A 120 -7.53 18.03 -2.02
C GLU A 120 -7.30 16.71 -1.29
N ILE A 121 -6.23 15.95 -1.62
CA ILE A 121 -5.89 14.73 -0.87
C ILE A 121 -5.60 15.06 0.60
N PHE A 122 -4.87 16.12 0.90
CA PHE A 122 -4.63 16.54 2.28
C PHE A 122 -5.92 16.98 2.98
N ALA A 123 -6.82 17.67 2.28
CA ALA A 123 -8.12 18.04 2.81
C ALA A 123 -8.96 16.79 3.15
N PHE A 124 -8.99 15.79 2.27
CA PHE A 124 -9.67 14.51 2.53
C PHE A 124 -9.07 13.77 3.73
N GLN A 125 -7.74 13.73 3.84
CA GLN A 125 -7.08 13.13 5.01
C GLN A 125 -7.43 13.86 6.31
N ALA A 126 -7.56 15.20 6.27
CA ALA A 126 -7.99 15.98 7.43
C ALA A 126 -9.44 15.67 7.82
N LEU A 127 -10.35 15.52 6.86
CA LEU A 127 -11.74 15.12 7.10
C LEU A 127 -11.82 13.72 7.74
N VAL A 128 -11.08 12.75 7.20
CA VAL A 128 -11.04 11.39 7.76
C VAL A 128 -10.57 11.39 9.21
N ARG A 129 -9.61 12.25 9.57
CA ARG A 129 -9.14 12.37 10.96
C ARG A 129 -10.24 12.82 11.92
N GLN A 130 -11.21 13.62 11.45
CA GLN A 130 -12.31 14.16 12.25
C GLN A 130 -13.45 13.17 12.48
N VAL A 131 -13.50 12.05 11.72
CA VAL A 131 -14.50 10.99 11.93
C VAL A 131 -14.45 10.50 13.36
N ARG A 132 -15.59 10.54 14.05
CA ARG A 132 -15.73 10.15 15.45
C ARG A 132 -15.65 8.63 15.61
N VAL A 133 -15.04 8.20 16.70
CA VAL A 133 -14.95 6.79 17.08
C VAL A 133 -15.25 6.67 18.57
N GLU A 134 -16.32 5.97 18.91
CA GLU A 134 -16.71 5.76 20.29
C GLU A 134 -15.75 4.79 21.02
N PRO A 135 -15.49 4.96 22.32
CA PRO A 135 -14.59 4.09 23.09
C PRO A 135 -14.93 2.60 22.99
N GLN A 136 -16.20 2.27 22.80
CA GLN A 136 -16.66 0.89 22.62
C GLN A 136 -16.13 0.29 21.31
N ILE A 137 -16.07 1.07 20.25
CA ILE A 137 -15.52 0.65 18.95
C ILE A 137 -13.99 0.45 19.07
N ILE A 138 -13.31 1.35 19.76
CA ILE A 138 -11.86 1.19 20.03
C ILE A 138 -11.61 -0.10 20.81
N SER A 139 -12.41 -0.37 21.84
CA SER A 139 -12.33 -1.62 22.61
C SER A 139 -12.63 -2.85 21.76
N TYR A 140 -13.61 -2.75 20.86
CA TYR A 140 -13.96 -3.83 19.92
C TYR A 140 -12.79 -4.15 18.98
N ILE A 141 -12.20 -3.14 18.32
CA ILE A 141 -11.02 -3.29 17.45
C ILE A 141 -9.87 -3.98 18.21
N ALA A 142 -9.57 -3.51 19.42
CA ALA A 142 -8.53 -4.09 20.25
C ALA A 142 -8.79 -5.57 20.56
N LYS A 143 -10.04 -5.91 20.94
CA LYS A 143 -10.45 -7.29 21.23
C LYS A 143 -10.31 -8.19 19.98
N VAL A 144 -10.74 -7.72 18.80
CA VAL A 144 -10.60 -8.47 17.55
C VAL A 144 -9.13 -8.82 17.32
N VAL A 145 -8.23 -7.84 17.39
CA VAL A 145 -6.80 -8.04 17.13
C VAL A 145 -6.15 -8.93 18.21
N VAL A 146 -6.48 -8.73 19.49
CA VAL A 146 -5.98 -9.59 20.57
C VAL A 146 -6.45 -11.03 20.41
N ASN A 147 -7.70 -11.25 20.03
CA ASN A 147 -8.21 -12.60 19.78
C ASN A 147 -7.46 -13.35 18.68
N THR A 148 -6.95 -12.66 17.67
CA THR A 148 -6.11 -13.33 16.64
C THR A 148 -4.86 -13.96 17.24
N ARG A 149 -4.29 -13.39 18.31
CA ARG A 149 -3.09 -13.88 19.01
C ARG A 149 -3.38 -15.07 19.91
N GLN A 150 -4.64 -15.24 20.32
CA GLN A 150 -5.08 -16.29 21.24
C GLN A 150 -5.80 -17.43 20.52
N ASN A 151 -6.07 -17.28 19.22
CA ASN A 151 -6.79 -18.28 18.45
C ASN A 151 -5.84 -19.39 17.98
N PRO A 152 -6.03 -20.65 18.44
CA PRO A 152 -5.16 -21.78 18.09
C PRO A 152 -5.23 -22.18 16.60
N LEU A 153 -6.24 -21.72 15.86
CA LEU A 153 -6.39 -21.97 14.42
C LEU A 153 -5.56 -21.01 13.56
N LEU A 154 -5.02 -19.94 14.14
CA LEU A 154 -4.19 -18.97 13.44
C LEU A 154 -2.72 -19.27 13.72
N TYR A 155 -1.93 -19.45 12.66
CA TYR A 155 -0.49 -19.66 12.78
C TYR A 155 0.23 -18.45 13.39
N LEU A 156 -0.21 -17.25 13.06
CA LEU A 156 0.34 -15.99 13.58
C LEU A 156 -0.78 -15.00 13.87
N GLY A 157 -0.74 -14.37 15.05
CA GLY A 157 -1.66 -13.30 15.41
C GLY A 157 -1.21 -11.93 14.89
N ALA A 158 -2.17 -11.06 14.67
CA ALA A 158 -1.93 -9.71 14.17
C ALA A 158 -1.18 -8.82 15.17
N SER A 159 -0.34 -7.91 14.67
CA SER A 159 0.42 -6.96 15.48
C SER A 159 -0.44 -5.77 15.97
N PRO A 160 0.07 -4.91 16.87
CA PRO A 160 -0.60 -3.65 17.21
C PRO A 160 -0.79 -2.70 16.01
N ARG A 161 0.06 -2.81 14.95
CA ARG A 161 -0.14 -2.07 13.69
C ARG A 161 -1.47 -2.39 13.04
N ALA A 162 -1.91 -3.64 13.11
CA ALA A 162 -3.22 -4.05 12.59
C ALA A 162 -4.38 -3.34 13.29
N SER A 163 -4.29 -3.07 14.61
CA SER A 163 -5.31 -2.29 15.32
C SER A 163 -5.40 -0.86 14.78
N ILE A 164 -4.25 -0.22 14.54
CA ILE A 164 -4.18 1.14 13.98
C ILE A 164 -4.66 1.16 12.52
N ALA A 165 -4.27 0.17 11.73
CA ALA A 165 -4.70 0.01 10.36
C ALA A 165 -6.23 -0.14 10.26
N LEU A 166 -6.81 -1.00 11.10
CA LEU A 166 -8.26 -1.23 11.15
C LEU A 166 -9.02 0.03 11.55
N LEU A 167 -8.52 0.77 12.56
CA LEU A 167 -9.10 2.05 12.97
C LEU A 167 -9.10 3.06 11.82
N ASN A 168 -7.94 3.24 11.17
CA ASN A 168 -7.80 4.22 10.07
C ASN A 168 -8.65 3.83 8.85
N ALA A 169 -8.67 2.56 8.48
CA ALA A 169 -9.49 2.05 7.39
C ALA A 169 -11.00 2.21 7.68
N SER A 170 -11.43 1.96 8.93
CA SER A 170 -12.82 2.15 9.34
C SER A 170 -13.25 3.61 9.26
N LYS A 171 -12.40 4.54 9.69
CA LYS A 171 -12.65 5.99 9.56
C LYS A 171 -12.73 6.42 8.09
N ALA A 172 -11.82 5.95 7.26
CA ALA A 172 -11.82 6.25 5.83
C ALA A 172 -13.08 5.71 5.15
N LEU A 173 -13.49 4.47 5.47
CA LEU A 173 -14.71 3.87 4.93
C LEU A 173 -15.98 4.59 5.40
N ALA A 174 -16.03 5.06 6.66
CA ALA A 174 -17.14 5.86 7.16
C ALA A 174 -17.26 7.17 6.37
N ALA A 175 -16.15 7.88 6.17
CA ALA A 175 -16.10 9.11 5.37
C ALA A 175 -16.54 8.88 3.92
N LEU A 176 -16.07 7.81 3.27
CA LEU A 176 -16.47 7.42 1.91
C LEU A 176 -17.98 7.14 1.81
N LYS A 177 -18.60 6.65 2.89
CA LYS A 177 -20.05 6.42 2.98
C LYS A 177 -20.84 7.66 3.45
N GLY A 178 -20.20 8.82 3.55
CA GLY A 178 -20.82 10.08 3.99
C GLY A 178 -21.19 10.09 5.47
N ARG A 179 -20.56 9.24 6.30
CA ARG A 179 -20.78 9.20 7.77
C ARG A 179 -19.68 9.95 8.50
N ASP A 180 -20.04 10.64 9.58
CA ASP A 180 -19.12 11.34 10.47
C ASP A 180 -18.68 10.51 11.69
N PHE A 181 -19.05 9.22 11.73
CA PHE A 181 -18.70 8.24 12.77
C PHE A 181 -18.47 6.84 12.19
N VAL A 182 -17.71 6.03 12.91
CA VAL A 182 -17.47 4.60 12.64
C VAL A 182 -18.57 3.77 13.28
#